data_ce4b89557a82ccc66218f0111ae33765
#
_entry.id   ce4b89557a82ccc66218f0111ae33765
#
_cell.length_a   1.000
_cell.length_b   1.000
_cell.length_c   1.000
_cell.angle_alpha   90.00
_cell.angle_beta   90.00
_cell.angle_gamma   90.00
#
_symmetry.space_group_name_H-M   'P 1'
#
loop_
_entity.id
_entity.type
_entity.pdbx_description
1 polymer ?
#
loop_
_entity_poly.entity_id
_entity_poly.type
_entity_poly.pdbx_seq_one_letter_code
_entity_poly.pdbx_strand_id
1 'polypeptide(L)'
;IEENENEFNLTKILENTKIKGLNTILILDESHHTATSDISTKLINEIDAKLTIEVSATPVIKNPDALVKIPLNKVKKAGLIKKNIELNKLSKNILENNRFNSELSSGDQFFVLKKALEKRDEISNQYNLIKKKINPLLIIQLPDVKTEQEKKLSSDVVKILREKYKITVENEKLAIWLSGLKKNCKNIENNTHKSEVIIIKNAIALGWDCPRASVLALFRDWKSFTFSIQTVGRIMRM
;
A
#
# COMPACT_ATOMS: atom_id res chain seq x y z
N ILE A 1 27.87 -7.26 -2.28
CA ILE A 1 28.21 -5.91 -2.74
C ILE A 1 29.34 -6.11 -3.73
N GLU A 2 29.09 -5.87 -5.03
CA GLU A 2 30.14 -5.91 -6.04
C GLU A 2 31.13 -4.78 -5.74
N GLU A 3 32.41 -5.14 -5.63
CA GLU A 3 33.51 -4.17 -5.55
C GLU A 3 33.62 -3.45 -6.89
N ASN A 4 32.90 -2.33 -7.02
CA ASN A 4 33.16 -1.41 -8.10
C ASN A 4 34.40 -0.59 -7.75
N GLU A 5 35.33 -0.44 -8.70
CA GLU A 5 36.59 0.27 -8.58
C GLU A 5 36.48 1.77 -8.22
N ASN A 6 35.27 2.29 -8.03
CA ASN A 6 35.01 3.69 -7.67
C ASN A 6 35.19 3.90 -6.16
N GLU A 7 35.82 4.98 -5.79
CA GLU A 7 36.21 5.43 -4.43
C GLU A 7 35.09 5.49 -3.38
N PHE A 8 33.84 5.20 -3.71
CA PHE A 8 32.64 5.33 -2.90
C PHE A 8 31.93 4.02 -2.59
N ASN A 9 32.65 2.92 -2.40
CA ASN A 9 31.96 1.72 -1.91
C ASN A 9 31.71 1.83 -0.40
N LEU A 10 30.63 1.21 0.07
CA LEU A 10 30.20 1.28 1.47
C LEU A 10 31.30 0.81 2.43
N THR A 11 32.04 -0.23 2.07
CA THR A 11 33.11 -0.80 2.89
C THR A 11 34.21 0.24 3.15
N LYS A 12 34.70 0.93 2.13
CA LYS A 12 35.69 2.02 2.28
C LYS A 12 35.18 3.18 3.12
N ILE A 13 33.89 3.53 2.97
CA ILE A 13 33.27 4.59 3.80
C ILE A 13 33.27 4.17 5.26
N LEU A 14 32.90 2.94 5.57
CA LEU A 14 32.88 2.40 6.94
C LEU A 14 34.29 2.32 7.53
N GLU A 15 35.30 1.85 6.78
CA GLU A 15 36.70 1.83 7.19
C GLU A 15 37.22 3.23 7.51
N ASN A 16 37.00 4.19 6.60
CA ASN A 16 37.41 5.57 6.81
C ASN A 16 36.72 6.21 8.04
N THR A 17 35.45 5.84 8.28
CA THR A 17 34.69 6.30 9.45
C THR A 17 35.30 5.77 10.75
N LYS A 18 35.65 4.49 10.76
CA LYS A 18 36.35 3.85 11.91
C LYS A 18 37.76 4.45 12.14
N ILE A 19 38.54 4.64 11.08
CA ILE A 19 39.90 5.27 11.18
C ILE A 19 39.83 6.68 11.78
N LYS A 20 38.78 7.43 11.43
CA LYS A 20 38.54 8.80 11.98
C LYS A 20 37.94 8.77 13.39
N GLY A 21 37.74 7.65 14.01
CA GLY A 21 37.14 7.54 15.33
C GLY A 21 35.67 7.98 15.40
N LEU A 22 34.97 8.04 14.27
CA LEU A 22 33.56 8.43 14.20
C LEU A 22 32.64 7.23 14.49
N ASN A 23 31.47 7.51 15.07
CA ASN A 23 30.47 6.50 15.35
C ASN A 23 29.48 6.39 14.17
N THR A 24 29.20 5.17 13.75
CA THR A 24 28.15 4.90 12.76
C THR A 24 26.80 4.75 13.46
N ILE A 25 25.78 5.40 12.94
CA ILE A 25 24.37 5.20 13.31
C ILE A 25 23.67 4.60 12.10
N LEU A 26 23.01 3.46 12.29
CA LEU A 26 22.24 2.79 11.25
C LEU A 26 20.75 3.04 11.47
N ILE A 27 20.06 3.55 10.45
CA ILE A 27 18.61 3.72 10.46
C ILE A 27 18.01 2.72 9.47
N LEU A 28 17.18 1.81 9.95
CA LEU A 28 16.47 0.81 9.15
C LEU A 28 15.01 1.22 9.05
N ASP A 29 14.62 1.74 7.88
CA ASP A 29 13.22 2.01 7.59
C ASP A 29 12.57 0.77 6.99
N GLU A 30 11.29 0.53 7.36
CA GLU A 30 10.51 -0.65 6.94
C GLU A 30 11.26 -1.98 7.18
N SER A 31 11.85 -2.12 8.35
CA SER A 31 12.74 -3.22 8.75
C SER A 31 12.18 -4.63 8.52
N HIS A 32 10.85 -4.80 8.50
CA HIS A 32 10.20 -6.07 8.20
C HIS A 32 10.49 -6.59 6.76
N HIS A 33 10.96 -5.73 5.86
CA HIS A 33 11.44 -6.13 4.54
C HIS A 33 12.93 -6.47 4.51
N THR A 34 13.71 -5.80 5.34
CA THR A 34 15.18 -5.86 5.29
C THR A 34 15.78 -6.82 6.29
N ALA A 35 15.19 -6.98 7.47
CA ALA A 35 15.77 -7.76 8.56
C ALA A 35 15.59 -9.29 8.44
N THR A 36 14.94 -9.79 7.40
CA THR A 36 14.57 -11.21 7.27
C THR A 36 15.43 -12.01 6.31
N SER A 37 16.30 -11.38 5.52
CA SER A 37 17.21 -12.10 4.60
C SER A 37 18.61 -12.27 5.20
N ASP A 38 19.24 -13.40 4.92
CA ASP A 38 20.63 -13.67 5.34
C ASP A 38 21.61 -12.60 4.85
N ILE A 39 21.37 -12.05 3.65
CA ILE A 39 22.19 -11.02 3.04
C ILE A 39 22.07 -9.71 3.85
N SER A 40 20.86 -9.33 4.20
CA SER A 40 20.63 -8.10 5.00
C SER A 40 21.22 -8.22 6.40
N THR A 41 21.09 -9.40 7.03
CA THR A 41 21.67 -9.67 8.35
C THR A 41 23.18 -9.57 8.31
N LYS A 42 23.83 -10.14 7.29
CA LYS A 42 25.29 -10.01 7.11
C LYS A 42 25.70 -8.56 6.94
N LEU A 43 25.01 -7.80 6.08
CA LEU A 43 25.31 -6.39 5.86
C LEU A 43 25.16 -5.55 7.14
N ILE A 44 24.10 -5.75 7.92
CA ILE A 44 23.88 -5.07 9.19
C ILE A 44 25.05 -5.35 10.16
N ASN A 45 25.50 -6.61 10.22
CA ASN A 45 26.63 -7.01 11.06
C ASN A 45 27.96 -6.41 10.57
N GLU A 46 28.18 -6.32 9.26
CA GLU A 46 29.37 -5.70 8.67
C GLU A 46 29.45 -4.20 8.94
N ILE A 47 28.30 -3.50 8.95
CA ILE A 47 28.22 -2.07 9.28
C ILE A 47 28.70 -1.82 10.71
N ASP A 48 28.43 -2.75 11.64
CA ASP A 48 28.88 -2.68 13.02
C ASP A 48 28.57 -1.30 13.66
N ALA A 49 27.30 -0.90 13.54
CA ALA A 49 26.84 0.41 13.97
C ALA A 49 26.79 0.49 15.50
N LYS A 50 27.24 1.61 16.08
CA LYS A 50 27.13 1.87 17.52
C LYS A 50 25.69 1.99 18.01
N LEU A 51 24.81 2.46 17.13
CA LEU A 51 23.38 2.57 17.39
C LEU A 51 22.61 2.15 16.14
N THR A 52 21.66 1.26 16.30
CA THR A 52 20.69 0.90 15.25
C THR A 52 19.31 1.38 15.66
N ILE A 53 18.67 2.19 14.80
CA ILE A 53 17.31 2.67 14.98
C ILE A 53 16.44 1.96 13.94
N GLU A 54 15.50 1.16 14.40
CA GLU A 54 14.53 0.49 13.55
C GLU A 54 13.21 1.27 13.53
N VAL A 55 12.72 1.60 12.35
CA VAL A 55 11.43 2.25 12.15
C VAL A 55 10.52 1.30 11.36
N SER A 56 9.42 0.86 11.95
CA SER A 56 8.50 -0.05 11.29
C SER A 56 7.11 -0.03 11.92
N ALA A 57 6.08 -0.21 11.09
CA ALA A 57 4.73 -0.46 11.58
C ALA A 57 4.58 -1.88 12.18
N THR A 58 5.43 -2.81 11.73
CA THR A 58 5.48 -4.22 12.16
C THR A 58 6.93 -4.62 12.45
N PRO A 59 7.50 -4.20 13.60
CA PRO A 59 8.90 -4.44 13.93
C PRO A 59 9.20 -5.93 14.06
N VAL A 60 10.39 -6.33 13.64
CA VAL A 60 10.84 -7.72 13.63
C VAL A 60 11.83 -8.01 14.76
N ILE A 61 12.54 -7.00 15.26
CA ILE A 61 13.49 -7.14 16.38
C ILE A 61 12.76 -7.63 17.62
N LYS A 62 13.20 -8.78 18.14
CA LYS A 62 12.52 -9.45 19.27
C LYS A 62 12.85 -8.84 20.64
N ASN A 63 14.06 -8.34 20.84
CA ASN A 63 14.53 -7.81 22.13
C ASN A 63 15.30 -6.50 21.92
N PRO A 64 14.62 -5.36 21.61
CA PRO A 64 15.27 -4.07 21.50
C PRO A 64 15.67 -3.55 22.90
N ASP A 65 16.79 -2.83 22.99
CA ASP A 65 17.21 -2.15 24.23
C ASP A 65 16.19 -1.09 24.67
N ALA A 66 15.55 -0.44 23.69
CA ALA A 66 14.48 0.51 23.92
C ALA A 66 13.39 0.39 22.85
N LEU A 67 12.12 0.51 23.25
CA LEU A 67 10.97 0.46 22.35
C LEU A 67 10.07 1.69 22.53
N VAL A 68 9.92 2.48 21.45
CA VAL A 68 8.99 3.60 21.41
C VAL A 68 7.76 3.20 20.61
N LYS A 69 6.62 3.06 21.27
CA LYS A 69 5.31 2.83 20.61
C LYS A 69 4.53 4.13 20.50
N ILE A 70 4.14 4.48 19.28
CA ILE A 70 3.25 5.62 19.02
C ILE A 70 1.81 5.09 18.94
N PRO A 71 0.95 5.36 19.93
CA PRO A 71 -0.43 4.86 19.92
C PRO A 71 -1.23 5.49 18.77
N LEU A 72 -2.07 4.68 18.11
CA LEU A 72 -2.91 5.09 16.97
C LEU A 72 -3.80 6.31 17.30
N ASN A 73 -4.29 6.43 18.53
CA ASN A 73 -5.10 7.57 18.96
C ASN A 73 -4.32 8.89 18.96
N LYS A 74 -3.01 8.89 19.27
CA LYS A 74 -2.16 10.09 19.16
C LYS A 74 -1.96 10.49 17.69
N VAL A 75 -1.75 9.51 16.81
CA VAL A 75 -1.60 9.75 15.36
C VAL A 75 -2.89 10.34 14.77
N LYS A 76 -4.05 9.81 15.17
CA LYS A 76 -5.37 10.33 14.78
C LYS A 76 -5.60 11.76 15.30
N LYS A 77 -5.26 12.05 16.56
CA LYS A 77 -5.39 13.39 17.16
C LYS A 77 -4.48 14.41 16.47
N ALA A 78 -3.29 14.00 16.05
CA ALA A 78 -2.37 14.83 15.30
C ALA A 78 -2.81 15.07 13.84
N GLY A 79 -3.90 14.44 13.37
CA GLY A 79 -4.42 14.63 12.02
C GLY A 79 -3.54 14.01 10.91
N LEU A 80 -2.65 13.08 11.27
CA LEU A 80 -1.75 12.43 10.29
C LEU A 80 -2.43 11.32 9.49
N ILE A 81 -3.54 10.79 10.01
CA ILE A 81 -4.32 9.73 9.37
C ILE A 81 -5.82 10.01 9.47
N LYS A 82 -6.58 9.42 8.56
CA LYS A 82 -8.05 9.45 8.57
C LYS A 82 -8.60 8.87 9.88
N LYS A 83 -9.66 9.50 10.41
CA LYS A 83 -10.18 9.18 11.74
C LYS A 83 -10.79 7.79 11.83
N ASN A 84 -11.47 7.33 10.78
CA ASN A 84 -12.25 6.09 10.77
C ASN A 84 -11.90 5.22 9.57
N ILE A 85 -11.95 3.90 9.78
CA ILE A 85 -12.00 2.88 8.74
C ILE A 85 -13.35 2.20 8.88
N GLU A 86 -14.12 2.18 7.80
CA GLU A 86 -15.38 1.46 7.73
C GLU A 86 -15.19 0.19 6.89
N LEU A 87 -15.47 -0.95 7.51
CA LEU A 87 -15.57 -2.21 6.77
C LEU A 87 -16.99 -2.40 6.28
N ASN A 88 -17.18 -2.89 5.06
CA ASN A 88 -18.50 -3.24 4.59
C ASN A 88 -19.11 -4.30 5.54
N LYS A 89 -20.36 -4.08 5.98
CA LYS A 89 -21.07 -4.97 6.93
C LYS A 89 -21.14 -6.42 6.45
N LEU A 90 -21.22 -6.64 5.14
CA LEU A 90 -21.16 -7.98 4.55
C LEU A 90 -19.79 -8.66 4.74
N SER A 91 -18.71 -7.90 4.69
CA SER A 91 -17.38 -8.46 4.96
C SER A 91 -17.23 -8.93 6.42
N LYS A 92 -17.94 -8.33 7.37
CA LYS A 92 -17.95 -8.84 8.76
C LYS A 92 -18.53 -10.25 8.85
N ASN A 93 -19.66 -10.50 8.21
CA ASN A 93 -20.30 -11.82 8.21
C ASN A 93 -19.45 -12.88 7.49
N ILE A 94 -18.71 -12.48 6.46
CA ILE A 94 -17.78 -13.35 5.74
C ILE A 94 -16.53 -13.63 6.58
N LEU A 95 -16.00 -12.62 7.31
CA LEU A 95 -14.88 -12.74 8.22
C LEU A 95 -15.21 -13.65 9.42
N GLU A 96 -16.40 -13.47 10.01
CA GLU A 96 -16.86 -14.24 11.17
C GLU A 96 -17.13 -15.73 10.86
N ASN A 97 -17.49 -16.04 9.61
CA ASN A 97 -17.78 -17.41 9.18
C ASN A 97 -16.60 -18.16 8.57
N ASN A 98 -15.37 -17.64 8.62
CA ASN A 98 -14.16 -18.25 8.02
C ASN A 98 -14.33 -18.67 6.54
N ARG A 99 -15.30 -18.12 5.83
CA ARG A 99 -15.58 -18.44 4.42
C ARG A 99 -14.83 -17.51 3.46
N PHE A 100 -13.58 -17.19 3.76
CA PHE A 100 -12.64 -16.71 2.75
C PHE A 100 -12.05 -17.90 2.00
N ASN A 101 -12.90 -18.69 1.36
CA ASN A 101 -12.44 -19.57 0.32
C ASN A 101 -12.18 -18.71 -0.92
N SER A 102 -11.10 -19.01 -1.62
CA SER A 102 -10.54 -18.39 -2.84
C SER A 102 -11.51 -18.35 -4.05
N GLU A 103 -12.77 -18.62 -3.88
CA GLU A 103 -13.83 -18.69 -4.88
C GLU A 103 -14.92 -17.67 -4.55
N LEU A 104 -14.57 -16.37 -4.63
CA LEU A 104 -15.62 -15.38 -4.83
C LEU A 104 -16.31 -15.71 -6.15
N SER A 105 -17.60 -16.05 -6.08
CA SER A 105 -18.43 -16.25 -7.27
C SER A 105 -18.41 -14.96 -8.11
N SER A 106 -18.62 -15.04 -9.41
CA SER A 106 -18.69 -13.84 -10.27
C SER A 106 -19.75 -12.84 -9.80
N GLY A 107 -20.79 -13.30 -9.10
CA GLY A 107 -21.80 -12.47 -8.43
C GLY A 107 -21.24 -11.67 -7.26
N ASP A 108 -20.42 -12.28 -6.42
CA ASP A 108 -19.81 -11.62 -5.25
C ASP A 108 -18.78 -10.56 -5.64
N GLN A 109 -18.02 -10.83 -6.69
CA GLN A 109 -17.05 -9.87 -7.25
C GLN A 109 -17.76 -8.61 -7.77
N PHE A 110 -18.85 -8.80 -8.49
CA PHE A 110 -19.67 -7.67 -8.97
C PHE A 110 -20.27 -6.90 -7.81
N PHE A 111 -20.74 -7.59 -6.76
CA PHE A 111 -21.28 -6.93 -5.58
C PHE A 111 -20.25 -6.08 -4.84
N VAL A 112 -19.03 -6.60 -4.62
CA VAL A 112 -17.93 -5.86 -3.99
C VAL A 112 -17.60 -4.60 -4.78
N LEU A 113 -17.46 -4.72 -6.11
CA LEU A 113 -17.18 -3.58 -6.99
C LEU A 113 -18.29 -2.54 -6.95
N LYS A 114 -19.56 -2.97 -7.02
CA LYS A 114 -20.72 -2.09 -6.92
C LYS A 114 -20.71 -1.30 -5.61
N LYS A 115 -20.52 -1.98 -4.48
CA LYS A 115 -20.49 -1.33 -3.16
C LYS A 115 -19.32 -0.36 -2.98
N ALA A 116 -18.18 -0.68 -3.56
CA ALA A 116 -17.01 0.21 -3.54
C ALA A 116 -17.26 1.50 -4.35
N LEU A 117 -17.89 1.39 -5.52
CA LEU A 117 -18.25 2.54 -6.34
C LEU A 117 -19.35 3.39 -5.68
N GLU A 118 -20.40 2.77 -5.12
CA GLU A 118 -21.44 3.46 -4.36
C GLU A 118 -20.81 4.27 -3.21
N LYS A 119 -19.87 3.68 -2.46
CA LYS A 119 -19.19 4.37 -1.36
C LYS A 119 -18.29 5.51 -1.84
N ARG A 120 -17.60 5.31 -2.94
CA ARG A 120 -16.81 6.37 -3.58
C ARG A 120 -17.68 7.58 -3.97
N ASP A 121 -18.84 7.32 -4.56
CA ASP A 121 -19.78 8.37 -4.98
C ASP A 121 -20.42 9.08 -3.79
N GLU A 122 -20.74 8.35 -2.72
CA GLU A 122 -21.18 8.93 -1.46
C GLU A 122 -20.15 9.94 -0.92
N ILE A 123 -18.86 9.54 -0.85
CA ILE A 123 -17.78 10.41 -0.39
C ILE A 123 -17.61 11.62 -1.32
N SER A 124 -17.74 11.44 -2.65
CA SER A 124 -17.69 12.54 -3.61
C SER A 124 -18.80 13.56 -3.36
N ASN A 125 -20.01 13.10 -3.10
CA ASN A 125 -21.14 13.96 -2.78
C ASN A 125 -20.91 14.70 -1.46
N GLN A 126 -20.33 14.06 -0.45
CA GLN A 126 -19.97 14.72 0.81
C GLN A 126 -18.94 15.84 0.60
N TYR A 127 -17.91 15.62 -0.21
CA TYR A 127 -16.95 16.68 -0.56
C TYR A 127 -17.60 17.84 -1.29
N ASN A 128 -18.54 17.57 -2.20
CA ASN A 128 -19.30 18.61 -2.91
C ASN A 128 -20.14 19.43 -1.94
N LEU A 129 -20.84 18.81 -0.98
CA LEU A 129 -21.64 19.49 0.02
C LEU A 129 -20.81 20.48 0.88
N ILE A 130 -19.59 20.10 1.23
CA ILE A 130 -18.68 20.99 1.98
C ILE A 130 -17.81 21.88 1.07
N LYS A 131 -18.15 21.96 -0.22
CA LYS A 131 -17.46 22.77 -1.24
C LYS A 131 -15.96 22.50 -1.38
N LYS A 132 -15.51 21.27 -1.07
CA LYS A 132 -14.14 20.85 -1.30
C LYS A 132 -14.00 20.19 -2.67
N LYS A 133 -13.07 20.70 -3.48
CA LYS A 133 -12.74 20.15 -4.81
C LYS A 133 -11.82 18.95 -4.68
N ILE A 134 -12.36 17.83 -4.16
CA ILE A 134 -11.62 16.56 -4.04
C ILE A 134 -12.40 15.48 -4.80
N ASN A 135 -11.74 14.88 -5.80
CA ASN A 135 -12.26 13.70 -6.48
C ASN A 135 -11.76 12.44 -5.76
N PRO A 136 -12.57 11.75 -4.94
CA PRO A 136 -12.12 10.60 -4.18
C PRO A 136 -11.73 9.46 -5.12
N LEU A 137 -10.64 8.77 -4.80
CA LEU A 137 -10.11 7.67 -5.58
C LEU A 137 -10.50 6.33 -4.94
N LEU A 138 -11.07 5.43 -5.75
CA LEU A 138 -11.25 4.03 -5.42
C LEU A 138 -10.01 3.24 -5.87
N ILE A 139 -9.39 2.53 -4.95
CA ILE A 139 -8.34 1.57 -5.25
C ILE A 139 -8.95 0.18 -5.41
N ILE A 140 -8.72 -0.46 -6.54
CA ILE A 140 -9.03 -1.87 -6.79
C ILE A 140 -7.72 -2.64 -6.78
N GLN A 141 -7.56 -3.50 -5.77
CA GLN A 141 -6.41 -4.38 -5.70
C GLN A 141 -6.77 -5.76 -6.24
N LEU A 142 -6.14 -6.12 -7.34
CA LEU A 142 -6.28 -7.43 -7.96
C LEU A 142 -5.21 -8.40 -7.44
N PRO A 143 -5.47 -9.73 -7.47
CA PRO A 143 -4.47 -10.75 -7.15
C PRO A 143 -3.33 -10.75 -8.19
N ASP A 144 -2.20 -11.34 -7.80
CA ASP A 144 -1.13 -11.66 -8.76
C ASP A 144 -1.63 -12.73 -9.73
N VAL A 145 -1.43 -12.49 -11.04
CA VAL A 145 -1.91 -13.42 -12.06
C VAL A 145 -1.02 -14.66 -12.09
N LYS A 146 -1.46 -15.70 -11.40
CA LYS A 146 -0.82 -17.03 -11.41
C LYS A 146 -1.70 -18.08 -12.10
N THR A 147 -3.00 -17.83 -12.18
CA THR A 147 -3.99 -18.75 -12.71
C THR A 147 -4.86 -18.12 -13.80
N GLU A 148 -5.51 -18.93 -14.62
CA GLU A 148 -6.47 -18.45 -15.62
C GLU A 148 -7.67 -17.75 -14.98
N GLN A 149 -8.08 -18.17 -13.77
CA GLN A 149 -9.15 -17.54 -13.01
C GLN A 149 -8.78 -16.10 -12.63
N GLU A 150 -7.56 -15.86 -12.21
CA GLU A 150 -7.07 -14.49 -11.86
C GLU A 150 -6.96 -13.58 -13.10
N LYS A 151 -6.60 -14.13 -14.27
CA LYS A 151 -6.64 -13.41 -15.54
C LYS A 151 -8.06 -13.01 -15.89
N LYS A 152 -9.02 -13.95 -15.77
CA LYS A 152 -10.43 -13.72 -16.03
C LYS A 152 -10.99 -12.65 -15.11
N LEU A 153 -10.72 -12.72 -13.80
CA LEU A 153 -11.13 -11.72 -12.82
C LEU A 153 -10.65 -10.30 -13.23
N SER A 154 -9.38 -10.18 -13.61
CA SER A 154 -8.82 -8.88 -14.02
C SER A 154 -9.54 -8.32 -15.25
N SER A 155 -9.86 -9.16 -16.24
CA SER A 155 -10.59 -8.75 -17.43
C SER A 155 -12.06 -8.42 -17.14
N ASP A 156 -12.71 -9.20 -16.28
CA ASP A 156 -14.11 -8.99 -15.91
C ASP A 156 -14.31 -7.69 -15.13
N VAL A 157 -13.41 -7.34 -14.21
CA VAL A 157 -13.44 -6.06 -13.49
C VAL A 157 -13.34 -4.89 -14.49
N VAL A 158 -12.40 -4.91 -15.42
CA VAL A 158 -12.24 -3.85 -16.43
C VAL A 158 -13.46 -3.76 -17.33
N LYS A 159 -14.01 -4.90 -17.76
CA LYS A 159 -15.22 -4.98 -18.58
C LYS A 159 -16.43 -4.38 -17.87
N ILE A 160 -16.64 -4.71 -16.60
CA ILE A 160 -17.75 -4.17 -15.78
C ILE A 160 -17.61 -2.65 -15.62
N LEU A 161 -16.41 -2.14 -15.31
CA LEU A 161 -16.15 -0.70 -15.19
C LEU A 161 -16.49 0.03 -16.50
N ARG A 162 -16.11 -0.53 -17.65
CA ARG A 162 -16.39 0.03 -18.97
C ARG A 162 -17.89 0.00 -19.31
N GLU A 163 -18.51 -1.16 -19.24
CA GLU A 163 -19.86 -1.37 -19.75
C GLU A 163 -20.94 -0.75 -18.86
N LYS A 164 -20.84 -0.94 -17.54
CA LYS A 164 -21.87 -0.51 -16.61
C LYS A 164 -21.64 0.90 -16.04
N TYR A 165 -20.39 1.28 -15.82
CA TYR A 165 -20.07 2.55 -15.14
C TYR A 165 -19.44 3.60 -16.04
N LYS A 166 -19.12 3.23 -17.29
CA LYS A 166 -18.46 4.14 -18.23
C LYS A 166 -17.13 4.69 -17.69
N ILE A 167 -16.44 3.89 -16.90
CA ILE A 167 -15.13 4.20 -16.32
C ILE A 167 -14.09 3.48 -17.18
N THR A 168 -13.33 4.23 -17.97
CA THR A 168 -12.35 3.69 -18.93
C THR A 168 -11.04 4.47 -18.88
N VAL A 169 -10.00 3.90 -19.48
CA VAL A 169 -8.69 4.58 -19.64
C VAL A 169 -8.82 5.75 -20.61
N GLU A 170 -9.63 5.60 -21.66
CA GLU A 170 -9.81 6.58 -22.74
C GLU A 170 -10.47 7.87 -22.24
N ASN A 171 -11.42 7.78 -21.29
CA ASN A 171 -12.03 8.96 -20.68
C ASN A 171 -11.30 9.44 -19.42
N GLU A 172 -10.11 8.90 -19.16
CA GLU A 172 -9.23 9.24 -18.03
C GLU A 172 -9.79 8.94 -16.63
N LYS A 173 -11.01 8.36 -16.53
CA LYS A 173 -11.60 7.97 -15.24
C LYS A 173 -10.96 6.73 -14.63
N LEU A 174 -10.36 5.86 -15.46
CA LEU A 174 -9.62 4.68 -15.02
C LEU A 174 -8.13 4.89 -15.12
N ALA A 175 -7.42 4.72 -14.03
CA ALA A 175 -5.98 4.56 -13.99
C ALA A 175 -5.61 3.09 -13.84
N ILE A 176 -4.48 2.69 -14.41
CA ILE A 176 -3.93 1.33 -14.28
C ILE A 176 -2.46 1.45 -13.88
N TRP A 177 -2.11 0.76 -12.80
CA TRP A 177 -0.73 0.65 -12.35
C TRP A 177 -0.39 -0.81 -12.07
N LEU A 178 0.11 -1.47 -13.08
CA LEU A 178 0.54 -2.86 -13.05
C LEU A 178 2.02 -2.94 -13.40
N SER A 179 2.64 -4.12 -13.17
CA SER A 179 4.03 -4.34 -13.60
C SER A 179 4.16 -4.13 -15.11
N GLY A 180 5.02 -3.19 -15.52
CA GLY A 180 5.22 -2.85 -16.92
C GLY A 180 4.11 -2.04 -17.60
N LEU A 181 2.98 -1.72 -16.91
CA LEU A 181 1.87 -0.97 -17.49
C LEU A 181 1.39 0.12 -16.56
N LYS A 182 1.59 1.38 -16.96
CA LYS A 182 1.05 2.56 -16.27
C LYS A 182 0.21 3.40 -17.24
N LYS A 183 -1.05 3.63 -16.90
CA LYS A 183 -1.99 4.48 -17.64
C LYS A 183 -2.66 5.45 -16.69
N ASN A 184 -2.74 6.73 -17.04
CA ASN A 184 -3.38 7.80 -16.27
C ASN A 184 -2.88 7.92 -14.81
N CYS A 185 -1.61 7.55 -14.53
CA CYS A 185 -1.06 7.56 -13.18
C CYS A 185 -0.24 8.82 -12.86
N LYS A 186 0.04 9.69 -13.84
CA LYS A 186 0.85 10.90 -13.61
C LYS A 186 0.07 11.87 -12.72
N ASN A 187 0.65 12.26 -11.59
CA ASN A 187 0.04 13.17 -10.61
C ASN A 187 -1.34 12.68 -10.10
N ILE A 188 -1.53 11.37 -10.00
CA ILE A 188 -2.82 10.79 -9.58
C ILE A 188 -3.18 11.16 -8.14
N GLU A 189 -2.21 11.56 -7.33
CA GLU A 189 -2.38 12.06 -5.96
C GLU A 189 -3.07 13.42 -5.89
N ASN A 190 -3.08 14.19 -6.97
CA ASN A 190 -3.72 15.51 -6.99
C ASN A 190 -5.23 15.41 -6.75
N ASN A 191 -5.75 16.21 -5.84
CA ASN A 191 -7.14 16.17 -5.40
C ASN A 191 -8.17 16.31 -6.54
N THR A 192 -7.82 17.01 -7.62
CA THR A 192 -8.70 17.26 -8.77
C THR A 192 -8.42 16.36 -9.96
N HIS A 193 -7.54 15.36 -9.81
CA HIS A 193 -7.23 14.44 -10.90
C HIS A 193 -8.50 13.71 -11.39
N LYS A 194 -8.63 13.52 -12.69
CA LYS A 194 -9.85 12.96 -13.32
C LYS A 194 -10.13 11.50 -12.96
N SER A 195 -9.09 10.72 -12.68
CA SER A 195 -9.28 9.29 -12.38
C SER A 195 -10.08 9.10 -11.11
N GLU A 196 -11.15 8.31 -11.23
CA GLU A 196 -12.07 7.92 -10.16
C GLU A 196 -11.67 6.57 -9.57
N VAL A 197 -11.05 5.73 -10.38
CA VAL A 197 -10.65 4.36 -10.05
C VAL A 197 -9.21 4.14 -10.47
N ILE A 198 -8.44 3.44 -9.63
CA ILE A 198 -7.14 2.88 -9.99
C ILE A 198 -7.12 1.37 -9.77
N ILE A 199 -6.65 0.63 -10.76
CA ILE A 199 -6.39 -0.80 -10.64
C ILE A 199 -4.91 -1.04 -10.36
N ILE A 200 -4.63 -1.79 -9.29
CA ILE A 200 -3.28 -2.14 -8.86
C ILE A 200 -3.16 -3.64 -8.61
N LYS A 201 -1.93 -4.16 -8.64
CA LYS A 201 -1.58 -5.46 -8.06
C LYS A 201 -0.70 -5.25 -6.83
N ASN A 202 0.59 -5.51 -6.94
CA ASN A 202 1.55 -5.32 -5.84
C ASN A 202 2.23 -3.94 -5.84
N ALA A 203 2.04 -3.14 -6.89
CA ALA A 203 2.89 -2.00 -7.24
C ALA A 203 2.85 -0.82 -6.26
N ILE A 204 1.87 -0.75 -5.37
CA ILE A 204 1.75 0.37 -4.42
C ILE A 204 2.48 0.10 -3.10
N ALA A 205 3.27 -0.97 -3.02
CA ALA A 205 3.88 -1.37 -1.76
C ALA A 205 4.91 -0.34 -1.23
N LEU A 206 5.59 0.44 -2.06
CA LEU A 206 6.66 1.31 -1.62
C LEU A 206 6.45 2.78 -2.03
N GLY A 207 6.36 3.66 -1.04
CA GLY A 207 6.50 5.12 -1.22
C GLY A 207 5.30 5.90 -1.79
N TRP A 208 4.22 5.26 -2.27
CA TRP A 208 3.08 6.00 -2.84
C TRP A 208 2.17 6.58 -1.74
N ASP A 209 1.91 7.88 -1.84
CA ASP A 209 1.03 8.61 -0.95
C ASP A 209 -0.07 9.30 -1.76
N CYS A 210 -1.34 9.02 -1.41
CA CYS A 210 -2.49 9.55 -2.12
C CYS A 210 -3.63 9.84 -1.14
N PRO A 211 -3.66 11.02 -0.52
CA PRO A 211 -4.66 11.39 0.49
C PRO A 211 -6.11 11.28 0.00
N ARG A 212 -6.35 11.53 -1.29
CA ARG A 212 -7.69 11.39 -1.90
C ARG A 212 -8.15 9.94 -2.09
N ALA A 213 -7.26 8.94 -1.93
CA ALA A 213 -7.66 7.54 -1.94
C ALA A 213 -8.50 7.23 -0.69
N SER A 214 -9.78 6.98 -0.88
CA SER A 214 -10.76 6.92 0.21
C SER A 214 -11.47 5.56 0.30
N VAL A 215 -11.43 4.77 -0.76
CA VAL A 215 -12.09 3.46 -0.84
C VAL A 215 -11.10 2.42 -1.35
N LEU A 216 -11.14 1.21 -0.76
CA LEU A 216 -10.35 0.07 -1.18
C LEU A 216 -11.28 -1.12 -1.44
N ALA A 217 -11.21 -1.67 -2.65
CA ALA A 217 -11.80 -2.95 -3.00
C ALA A 217 -10.70 -4.00 -3.15
N LEU A 218 -10.72 -5.01 -2.30
CA LEU A 218 -9.75 -6.10 -2.30
C LEU A 218 -10.35 -7.31 -3.00
N PHE A 219 -9.72 -7.75 -4.10
CA PHE A 219 -10.05 -8.97 -4.84
C PHE A 219 -8.98 -10.05 -4.64
N ARG A 220 -8.27 -9.97 -3.53
CA ARG A 220 -7.16 -10.84 -3.20
C ARG A 220 -7.37 -11.47 -1.83
N ASP A 221 -6.96 -12.73 -1.68
CA ASP A 221 -6.89 -13.39 -0.37
C ASP A 221 -5.93 -12.69 0.58
N TRP A 222 -6.34 -12.55 1.83
CA TRP A 222 -5.54 -11.95 2.90
C TRP A 222 -4.47 -12.92 3.42
N LYS A 223 -3.59 -13.41 2.52
CA LYS A 223 -2.54 -14.37 2.90
C LYS A 223 -1.42 -13.76 3.73
N SER A 224 -1.28 -12.41 3.74
CA SER A 224 -0.27 -11.70 4.51
C SER A 224 -0.89 -10.54 5.27
N PHE A 225 -0.93 -10.67 6.58
CA PHE A 225 -1.40 -9.61 7.49
C PHE A 225 -0.59 -8.31 7.34
N THR A 226 0.73 -8.43 7.21
CA THR A 226 1.65 -7.29 7.00
C THR A 226 1.32 -6.51 5.74
N PHE A 227 1.11 -7.20 4.62
CA PHE A 227 0.77 -6.57 3.35
C PHE A 227 -0.58 -5.86 3.39
N SER A 228 -1.56 -6.47 4.07
CA SER A 228 -2.89 -5.87 4.25
C SER A 228 -2.84 -4.60 5.10
N ILE A 229 -2.07 -4.60 6.20
CA ILE A 229 -1.85 -3.42 7.04
C ILE A 229 -1.20 -2.29 6.23
N GLN A 230 -0.20 -2.59 5.43
CA GLN A 230 0.48 -1.59 4.60
C GLN A 230 -0.46 -0.96 3.57
N THR A 231 -1.25 -1.77 2.87
CA THR A 231 -2.22 -1.26 1.87
C THR A 231 -3.29 -0.39 2.54
N VAL A 232 -3.86 -0.83 3.65
CA VAL A 232 -4.83 -0.06 4.43
C VAL A 232 -4.18 1.20 5.01
N GLY A 233 -2.96 1.10 5.53
CA GLY A 233 -2.20 2.22 6.07
C GLY A 233 -2.02 3.36 5.06
N ARG A 234 -1.84 3.05 3.77
CA ARG A 234 -1.72 4.07 2.71
C ARG A 234 -3.01 4.82 2.46
N ILE A 235 -4.15 4.13 2.52
CA ILE A 235 -5.47 4.76 2.36
C ILE A 235 -5.82 5.62 3.57
N MET A 236 -5.25 5.30 4.73
CA MET A 236 -5.46 6.08 5.95
C MET A 236 -4.73 7.41 5.98
N ARG A 237 -3.74 7.66 5.14
CA ARG A 237 -2.99 8.94 5.10
C ARG A 237 -3.91 10.11 4.74
N MET A 238 -3.60 11.28 5.32
CA MET A 238 -4.33 12.54 5.10
C MET A 238 -3.57 13.46 4.15
#